data_a28ab4de497348a2786620edc6a1c10e
#
_entry.id   a28ab4de497348a2786620edc6a1c10e
#
_cell.length_a   1.000
_cell.length_b   1.000
_cell.length_c   1.000
_cell.angle_alpha   90.00
_cell.angle_beta   90.00
_cell.angle_gamma   90.00
#
_symmetry.space_group_name_H-M   'P 1'
#
loop_
_entity.id
_entity.type
_entity.pdbx_description
1 polymer ?
#
loop_
_entity_poly.entity_id
_entity_poly.type
_entity_poly.pdbx_seq_one_letter_code
_entity_poly.pdbx_strand_id
1 'polypeptide(L)'
;LSSLTNSYVASVPAQQRLGKRWFAGSADAILQSLNLLRDEKPDVVVVVGADHVYRMDFSQMIEDHIDSGAGATVAAIRQPIELANQFGVIEVAADDPTRIAAFLEKPSDPVGLASSPGEVLASMGNYVFDADQLMDAVLRDGERADSNHDMGGDIVPDFVSRGNAAVYDLIRNDVPGAT
;
A
#
# COMPACT_ATOMS: atom_id res chain seq x y z
N LEU A 1 -20.77 10.66 -23.28
CA LEU A 1 -19.68 9.63 -23.38
C LEU A 1 -19.43 8.86 -22.08
N SER A 2 -20.08 9.23 -20.96
CA SER A 2 -19.90 8.57 -19.64
C SER A 2 -20.75 7.32 -19.43
N SER A 3 -21.48 6.83 -20.41
CA SER A 3 -22.41 5.72 -20.25
C SER A 3 -21.86 4.32 -20.63
N LEU A 4 -20.57 4.23 -21.01
CA LEU A 4 -19.95 2.97 -21.43
C LEU A 4 -18.90 2.43 -20.46
N THR A 5 -18.51 3.20 -19.46
CA THR A 5 -17.65 2.74 -18.36
C THR A 5 -18.34 3.16 -17.05
N ASN A 6 -18.57 2.20 -16.16
CA ASN A 6 -19.08 2.47 -14.81
C ASN A 6 -18.05 3.21 -13.91
N SER A 7 -17.10 3.95 -14.52
CA SER A 7 -16.03 4.64 -13.82
C SER A 7 -16.35 6.13 -13.68
N TYR A 8 -16.15 6.66 -12.50
CA TYR A 8 -16.27 8.09 -12.21
C TYR A 8 -15.12 8.56 -11.32
N VAL A 9 -14.88 9.88 -11.29
CA VAL A 9 -13.91 10.51 -10.38
C VAL A 9 -14.70 11.42 -9.45
N ALA A 10 -14.52 11.24 -8.15
CA ALA A 10 -15.13 12.07 -7.13
C ALA A 10 -14.03 12.74 -6.27
N SER A 11 -14.18 14.06 -6.04
CA SER A 11 -13.37 14.77 -5.05
C SER A 11 -13.98 14.56 -3.67
N VAL A 12 -13.20 14.06 -2.73
CA VAL A 12 -13.65 13.78 -1.36
C VAL A 12 -12.85 14.66 -0.38
N PRO A 13 -13.33 15.90 -0.13
CA PRO A 13 -12.68 16.77 0.87
C PRO A 13 -12.93 16.23 2.29
N ALA A 14 -12.09 16.65 3.24
CA ALA A 14 -12.27 16.32 4.66
C ALA A 14 -13.66 16.77 5.15
N GLN A 15 -14.55 15.84 5.39
CA GLN A 15 -15.94 16.09 5.77
C GLN A 15 -16.14 16.40 7.25
N GLN A 16 -15.08 16.27 8.07
CA GLN A 16 -15.10 16.45 9.53
C GLN A 16 -16.20 15.60 10.21
N ARG A 17 -16.47 14.39 9.70
CA ARG A 17 -17.55 13.52 10.19
C ARG A 17 -17.33 13.01 11.60
N LEU A 18 -16.05 12.94 12.03
CA LEU A 18 -15.65 12.54 13.39
C LEU A 18 -15.30 13.74 14.28
N GLY A 19 -15.92 14.90 14.04
CA GLY A 19 -15.68 16.13 14.77
C GLY A 19 -14.93 17.19 13.94
N LYS A 20 -14.67 18.36 14.53
CA LYS A 20 -13.98 19.47 13.88
C LYS A 20 -12.46 19.22 13.78
N ARG A 21 -12.08 18.17 13.09
CA ARG A 21 -10.65 17.85 12.85
C ARG A 21 -10.43 17.49 11.38
N TRP A 22 -9.24 17.83 10.89
CA TRP A 22 -8.74 17.35 9.60
C TRP A 22 -8.36 15.88 9.72
N PHE A 23 -8.01 15.26 8.60
CA PHE A 23 -7.44 13.92 8.62
C PHE A 23 -6.19 13.87 9.52
N ALA A 24 -6.14 12.92 10.42
CA ALA A 24 -4.98 12.72 11.29
C ALA A 24 -3.82 12.05 10.55
N GLY A 25 -4.12 11.25 9.53
CA GLY A 25 -3.18 10.58 8.67
C GLY A 25 -3.87 10.03 7.42
N SER A 26 -3.12 9.33 6.57
CA SER A 26 -3.63 8.76 5.33
C SER A 26 -4.67 7.66 5.56
N ALA A 27 -4.54 6.87 6.61
CA ALA A 27 -5.54 5.86 7.01
C ALA A 27 -6.82 6.49 7.57
N ASP A 28 -6.71 7.59 8.32
CA ASP A 28 -7.88 8.33 8.81
C ASP A 28 -8.68 8.96 7.66
N ALA A 29 -8.02 9.35 6.56
CA ALA A 29 -8.72 9.81 5.36
C ALA A 29 -9.61 8.72 4.74
N ILE A 30 -9.13 7.48 4.72
CA ILE A 30 -9.92 6.32 4.27
C ILE A 30 -11.03 6.03 5.28
N LEU A 31 -10.72 6.03 6.57
CA LEU A 31 -11.71 5.81 7.65
C LEU A 31 -12.88 6.80 7.56
N GLN A 32 -12.59 8.08 7.38
CA GLN A 32 -13.64 9.10 7.26
C GLN A 32 -14.43 9.00 5.95
N SER A 33 -13.94 8.23 4.98
CA SER A 33 -14.56 8.01 3.66
C SER A 33 -15.11 6.59 3.47
N LEU A 34 -15.17 5.77 4.53
CA LEU A 34 -15.61 4.35 4.47
C LEU A 34 -17.01 4.16 3.85
N ASN A 35 -17.90 5.16 3.99
CA ASN A 35 -19.21 5.09 3.36
C ASN A 35 -19.12 4.93 1.84
N LEU A 36 -18.11 5.52 1.18
CA LEU A 36 -17.93 5.39 -0.26
C LEU A 36 -17.56 3.96 -0.64
N LEU A 37 -16.66 3.33 0.12
CA LEU A 37 -16.31 1.91 -0.09
C LEU A 37 -17.51 0.99 0.17
N ARG A 38 -18.29 1.26 1.21
CA ARG A 38 -19.50 0.48 1.53
C ARG A 38 -20.60 0.62 0.48
N ASP A 39 -20.73 1.78 -0.15
CA ASP A 39 -21.71 2.03 -1.19
C ASP A 39 -21.30 1.36 -2.52
N GLU A 40 -20.00 1.44 -2.87
CA GLU A 40 -19.45 0.85 -4.11
C GLU A 40 -19.22 -0.66 -4.02
N LYS A 41 -18.95 -1.18 -2.83
CA LYS A 41 -18.68 -2.61 -2.55
C LYS A 41 -17.62 -3.21 -3.47
N PRO A 42 -16.43 -2.61 -3.55
CA PRO A 42 -15.35 -3.18 -4.34
C PRO A 42 -14.82 -4.47 -3.69
N ASP A 43 -14.27 -5.38 -4.49
CA ASP A 43 -13.50 -6.52 -3.98
C ASP A 43 -12.08 -6.10 -3.60
N VAL A 44 -11.51 -5.16 -4.37
CA VAL A 44 -10.13 -4.69 -4.24
C VAL A 44 -10.08 -3.17 -4.20
N VAL A 45 -9.22 -2.61 -3.35
CA VAL A 45 -8.95 -1.18 -3.24
C VAL A 45 -7.49 -0.89 -3.55
N VAL A 46 -7.26 0.03 -4.49
CA VAL A 46 -5.92 0.55 -4.78
C VAL A 46 -5.75 1.90 -4.10
N VAL A 47 -4.71 2.02 -3.27
CA VAL A 47 -4.35 3.27 -2.58
C VAL A 47 -3.04 3.78 -3.16
N VAL A 48 -3.04 5.02 -3.64
CA VAL A 48 -1.86 5.64 -4.27
C VAL A 48 -1.59 7.02 -3.69
N GLY A 49 -0.31 7.36 -3.55
CA GLY A 49 0.13 8.73 -3.27
C GLY A 49 -0.01 9.61 -4.51
N ALA A 50 -0.32 10.90 -4.31
CA ALA A 50 -0.45 11.87 -5.39
C ALA A 50 0.83 12.69 -5.65
N ASP A 51 1.88 12.44 -4.90
CA ASP A 51 3.14 13.19 -4.88
C ASP A 51 4.29 12.49 -5.64
N HIS A 52 4.00 11.35 -6.26
CA HIS A 52 4.98 10.57 -7.02
C HIS A 52 4.70 10.63 -8.54
N VAL A 53 5.76 10.71 -9.33
CA VAL A 53 5.68 10.59 -10.79
C VAL A 53 6.32 9.28 -11.21
N TYR A 54 5.53 8.35 -11.71
CA TYR A 54 5.97 7.03 -12.18
C TYR A 54 5.05 6.54 -13.31
N ARG A 55 5.50 5.50 -14.01
CA ARG A 55 4.67 4.77 -14.98
C ARG A 55 4.52 3.34 -14.48
N MET A 56 3.29 2.91 -14.33
CA MET A 56 2.96 1.59 -13.83
C MET A 56 1.62 1.14 -14.40
N ASP A 57 1.54 -0.10 -14.84
CA ASP A 57 0.29 -0.77 -15.11
C ASP A 57 -0.19 -1.46 -13.81
N PHE A 58 -1.19 -0.88 -13.18
CA PHE A 58 -1.75 -1.40 -11.94
C PHE A 58 -2.50 -2.72 -12.11
N SER A 59 -2.96 -3.07 -13.33
CA SER A 59 -3.65 -4.34 -13.55
C SER A 59 -2.77 -5.52 -13.18
N GLN A 60 -1.49 -5.47 -13.53
CA GLN A 60 -0.52 -6.52 -13.20
C GLN A 60 -0.31 -6.68 -11.68
N MET A 61 -0.26 -5.57 -10.94
CA MET A 61 -0.17 -5.61 -9.49
C MET A 61 -1.45 -6.15 -8.84
N ILE A 62 -2.62 -5.83 -9.40
CA ILE A 62 -3.91 -6.33 -8.92
C ILE A 62 -4.01 -7.84 -9.18
N GLU A 63 -3.60 -8.31 -10.34
CA GLU A 63 -3.55 -9.75 -10.67
C GLU A 63 -2.65 -10.51 -9.69
N ASP A 64 -1.42 -10.02 -9.47
CA ASP A 64 -0.49 -10.61 -8.49
C ASP A 64 -1.08 -10.60 -7.06
N HIS A 65 -1.79 -9.53 -6.67
CA HIS A 65 -2.46 -9.45 -5.37
C HIS A 65 -3.52 -10.53 -5.21
N ILE A 66 -4.38 -10.70 -6.22
CA ILE A 66 -5.45 -11.71 -6.23
C ILE A 66 -4.84 -13.11 -6.17
N ASP A 67 -3.82 -13.38 -6.98
CA ASP A 67 -3.15 -14.69 -7.06
C ASP A 67 -2.41 -15.03 -5.76
N SER A 68 -1.86 -14.04 -5.06
CA SER A 68 -1.18 -14.24 -3.77
C SER A 68 -2.12 -14.61 -2.64
N GLY A 69 -3.41 -14.19 -2.73
CA GLY A 69 -4.38 -14.33 -1.65
C GLY A 69 -4.05 -13.49 -0.41
N ALA A 70 -3.07 -12.58 -0.49
CA ALA A 70 -2.72 -11.69 0.62
C ALA A 70 -3.77 -10.59 0.81
N GLY A 71 -3.96 -10.14 2.05
CA GLY A 71 -4.87 -9.03 2.35
C GLY A 71 -4.32 -7.66 1.96
N ALA A 72 -2.99 -7.54 1.82
CA ALA A 72 -2.31 -6.33 1.36
C ALA A 72 -1.16 -6.68 0.41
N THR A 73 -0.96 -5.87 -0.63
CA THR A 73 0.23 -5.92 -1.50
C THR A 73 0.84 -4.54 -1.58
N VAL A 74 2.15 -4.45 -1.39
CA VAL A 74 2.91 -3.19 -1.43
C VAL A 74 3.74 -3.14 -2.69
N ALA A 75 3.58 -2.08 -3.50
CA ALA A 75 4.48 -1.83 -4.61
C ALA A 75 5.85 -1.37 -4.10
N ALA A 76 6.90 -1.96 -4.63
CA ALA A 76 8.27 -1.64 -4.25
C ALA A 76 9.15 -1.42 -5.47
N ILE A 77 10.12 -0.54 -5.31
CA ILE A 77 11.19 -0.29 -6.29
C ILE A 77 12.53 -0.65 -5.66
N ARG A 78 13.43 -1.18 -6.48
CA ARG A 78 14.79 -1.47 -6.02
C ARG A 78 15.59 -0.18 -5.88
N GLN A 79 16.26 -0.03 -4.76
CA GLN A 79 17.13 1.10 -4.44
C GLN A 79 18.47 0.62 -3.91
N PRO A 80 19.57 1.37 -4.14
CA PRO A 80 20.85 1.10 -3.49
C PRO A 80 20.70 1.03 -1.97
N ILE A 81 21.34 0.04 -1.35
CA ILE A 81 21.23 -0.20 0.10
C ILE A 81 21.67 1.02 0.94
N GLU A 82 22.59 1.82 0.42
CA GLU A 82 23.10 3.04 1.07
C GLU A 82 22.01 4.12 1.21
N LEU A 83 20.93 4.04 0.44
CA LEU A 83 19.82 4.97 0.47
C LEU A 83 18.65 4.48 1.35
N ALA A 84 18.76 3.31 1.95
CA ALA A 84 17.70 2.66 2.72
C ALA A 84 17.16 3.53 3.87
N ASN A 85 17.99 4.36 4.46
CA ASN A 85 17.62 5.28 5.54
C ASN A 85 16.69 6.44 5.10
N GLN A 86 16.33 6.49 3.82
CA GLN A 86 15.41 7.50 3.28
C GLN A 86 13.99 6.98 3.04
N PHE A 87 13.79 5.65 3.06
CA PHE A 87 12.56 4.98 2.64
C PHE A 87 12.06 3.98 3.69
N GLY A 88 10.79 3.63 3.56
CA GLY A 88 10.27 2.38 4.12
C GLY A 88 10.84 1.19 3.34
N VAL A 89 11.59 0.33 4.01
CA VAL A 89 12.26 -0.84 3.39
C VAL A 89 11.47 -2.10 3.67
N ILE A 90 11.31 -2.93 2.64
CA ILE A 90 10.61 -4.20 2.70
C ILE A 90 11.65 -5.32 2.72
N GLU A 91 11.61 -6.12 3.78
CA GLU A 91 12.31 -7.39 3.85
C GLU A 91 11.36 -8.53 3.49
N VAL A 92 11.79 -9.41 2.57
CA VAL A 92 11.00 -10.55 2.12
C VAL A 92 11.33 -11.81 2.90
N ALA A 93 10.38 -12.74 2.94
CA ALA A 93 10.59 -14.01 3.59
C ALA A 93 11.61 -14.87 2.82
N ALA A 94 12.44 -15.62 3.54
CA ALA A 94 13.50 -16.42 2.93
C ALA A 94 12.96 -17.59 2.09
N ASP A 95 11.78 -18.09 2.43
CA ASP A 95 11.09 -19.19 1.77
C ASP A 95 10.15 -18.70 0.64
N ASP A 96 9.79 -17.42 0.63
CA ASP A 96 8.89 -16.82 -0.36
C ASP A 96 9.24 -15.35 -0.60
N PRO A 97 9.89 -15.02 -1.73
CA PRO A 97 10.32 -13.67 -2.03
C PRO A 97 9.16 -12.70 -2.39
N THR A 98 7.93 -13.20 -2.48
CA THR A 98 6.74 -12.38 -2.68
C THR A 98 6.04 -12.01 -1.37
N ARG A 99 6.37 -12.69 -0.26
CA ARG A 99 5.79 -12.43 1.06
C ARG A 99 6.66 -11.46 1.86
N ILE A 100 6.04 -10.46 2.45
CA ILE A 100 6.73 -9.49 3.32
C ILE A 100 6.96 -10.14 4.70
N ALA A 101 8.22 -10.18 5.12
CA ALA A 101 8.61 -10.61 6.47
C ALA A 101 8.69 -9.43 7.44
N ALA A 102 9.18 -8.26 6.97
CA ALA A 102 9.25 -7.05 7.77
C ALA A 102 9.08 -5.80 6.90
N PHE A 103 8.51 -4.76 7.50
CA PHE A 103 8.43 -3.41 6.94
C PHE A 103 9.13 -2.45 7.90
N LEU A 104 10.24 -1.88 7.47
CA LEU A 104 11.16 -1.10 8.31
C LEU A 104 11.19 0.35 7.85
N GLU A 105 10.77 1.28 8.69
CA GLU A 105 10.85 2.71 8.38
C GLU A 105 12.28 3.22 8.57
N LYS A 106 12.91 3.63 7.47
CA LYS A 106 14.24 4.27 7.43
C LYS A 106 15.32 3.52 8.23
N PRO A 107 15.52 2.23 7.99
CA PRO A 107 16.46 1.44 8.78
C PRO A 107 17.90 1.92 8.61
N SER A 108 18.67 1.87 9.70
CA SER A 108 20.12 2.19 9.68
C SER A 108 21.00 1.02 9.27
N ASP A 109 20.50 -0.21 9.39
CA ASP A 109 21.21 -1.46 9.06
C ASP A 109 20.27 -2.42 8.33
N PRO A 110 19.93 -2.10 7.06
CA PRO A 110 19.00 -2.91 6.27
C PRO A 110 19.68 -4.18 5.75
N VAL A 111 18.89 -5.24 5.55
CA VAL A 111 19.33 -6.45 4.87
C VAL A 111 19.10 -6.30 3.38
N GLY A 112 20.15 -6.48 2.57
CA GLY A 112 20.05 -6.48 1.11
C GLY A 112 19.30 -7.68 0.56
N LEU A 113 18.81 -7.57 -0.65
CA LEU A 113 18.12 -8.66 -1.34
C LEU A 113 19.06 -9.86 -1.54
N ALA A 114 18.56 -11.08 -1.33
CA ALA A 114 19.36 -12.30 -1.54
C ALA A 114 19.88 -12.41 -2.99
N SER A 115 19.11 -11.92 -3.97
CA SER A 115 19.50 -11.89 -5.39
C SER A 115 20.42 -10.72 -5.76
N SER A 116 20.44 -9.65 -4.95
CA SER A 116 21.24 -8.44 -5.15
C SER A 116 21.55 -7.78 -3.81
N PRO A 117 22.62 -8.22 -3.09
CA PRO A 117 22.90 -7.75 -1.73
C PRO A 117 23.19 -6.24 -1.60
N GLY A 118 23.50 -5.56 -2.70
CA GLY A 118 23.66 -4.10 -2.74
C GLY A 118 22.36 -3.31 -2.91
N GLU A 119 21.21 -3.99 -2.97
CA GLU A 119 19.91 -3.37 -3.18
C GLU A 119 18.91 -3.75 -2.09
N VAL A 120 17.94 -2.87 -1.88
CA VAL A 120 16.76 -3.09 -1.02
C VAL A 120 15.48 -2.85 -1.81
N LEU A 121 14.36 -3.38 -1.35
CA LEU A 121 13.04 -3.01 -1.84
C LEU A 121 12.52 -1.82 -1.03
N ALA A 122 12.45 -0.65 -1.67
CA ALA A 122 11.87 0.55 -1.08
C ALA A 122 10.38 0.63 -1.43
N SER A 123 9.54 0.85 -0.42
CA SER A 123 8.10 1.07 -0.62
C SER A 123 7.86 2.30 -1.48
N MET A 124 6.97 2.16 -2.47
CA MET A 124 6.54 3.28 -3.32
C MET A 124 5.35 4.05 -2.74
N GLY A 125 4.80 3.64 -1.59
CA GLY A 125 3.57 4.23 -1.07
C GLY A 125 2.32 3.90 -1.90
N ASN A 126 2.40 2.89 -2.76
CA ASN A 126 1.28 2.38 -3.55
C ASN A 126 0.91 0.99 -3.04
N TYR A 127 -0.37 0.78 -2.79
CA TYR A 127 -0.88 -0.41 -2.12
C TYR A 127 -2.10 -0.96 -2.83
N VAL A 128 -2.26 -2.28 -2.81
CA VAL A 128 -3.49 -2.98 -3.17
C VAL A 128 -3.97 -3.75 -1.95
N PHE A 129 -5.25 -3.65 -1.65
CA PHE A 129 -5.86 -4.32 -0.50
C PHE A 129 -7.11 -5.09 -0.90
N ASP A 130 -7.35 -6.21 -0.24
CA ASP A 130 -8.69 -6.74 -0.08
C ASP A 130 -9.57 -5.70 0.64
N ALA A 131 -10.73 -5.39 0.07
CA ALA A 131 -11.53 -4.25 0.51
C ALA A 131 -12.09 -4.44 1.92
N ASP A 132 -12.58 -5.64 2.25
CA ASP A 132 -13.15 -5.93 3.56
C ASP A 132 -12.06 -5.87 4.64
N GLN A 133 -10.89 -6.44 4.36
CA GLN A 133 -9.76 -6.42 5.29
C GLN A 133 -9.19 -5.02 5.50
N LEU A 134 -9.16 -4.17 4.46
CA LEU A 134 -8.78 -2.76 4.59
C LEU A 134 -9.77 -2.02 5.49
N MET A 135 -11.07 -2.18 5.24
CA MET A 135 -12.11 -1.52 6.06
C MET A 135 -11.99 -1.91 7.53
N ASP A 136 -11.78 -3.19 7.81
CA ASP A 136 -11.58 -3.68 9.18
C ASP A 136 -10.28 -3.14 9.81
N ALA A 137 -9.20 -3.05 9.03
CA ALA A 137 -7.92 -2.53 9.53
C ALA A 137 -8.01 -1.05 9.90
N VAL A 138 -8.59 -0.20 9.04
CA VAL A 138 -8.72 1.23 9.33
C VAL A 138 -9.72 1.52 10.45
N LEU A 139 -10.75 0.68 10.64
CA LEU A 139 -11.67 0.78 11.78
C LEU A 139 -10.93 0.49 13.10
N ARG A 140 -10.17 -0.60 13.16
CA ARG A 140 -9.36 -0.94 14.36
C ARG A 140 -8.31 0.13 14.64
N ASP A 141 -7.63 0.60 13.60
CA ASP A 141 -6.63 1.66 13.75
C ASP A 141 -7.22 2.97 14.27
N GLY A 142 -8.42 3.32 13.81
CA GLY A 142 -9.12 4.52 14.25
C GLY A 142 -9.46 4.57 15.75
N GLU A 143 -9.48 3.42 16.42
CA GLU A 143 -9.69 3.30 17.87
C GLU A 143 -8.39 3.41 18.68
N ARG A 144 -7.22 3.37 18.02
CA ARG A 144 -5.92 3.39 18.67
C ARG A 144 -5.45 4.80 18.94
N ALA A 145 -5.20 5.10 20.22
CA ALA A 145 -4.68 6.41 20.63
C ALA A 145 -3.17 6.59 20.38
N ASP A 146 -2.44 5.49 20.12
CA ASP A 146 -0.99 5.44 19.88
C ASP A 146 -0.65 5.39 18.39
N SER A 147 -1.65 5.40 17.51
CA SER A 147 -1.47 5.39 16.06
C SER A 147 -1.30 6.81 15.49
N ASN A 148 -0.49 6.94 14.44
CA ASN A 148 -0.45 8.12 13.59
C ASN A 148 -1.52 8.09 12.49
N HIS A 149 -2.27 6.99 12.41
CA HIS A 149 -3.29 6.73 11.39
C HIS A 149 -2.73 6.83 9.97
N ASP A 150 -1.53 6.28 9.76
CA ASP A 150 -0.81 6.29 8.49
C ASP A 150 -0.84 4.94 7.80
N MET A 151 -0.97 4.94 6.46
CA MET A 151 -1.04 3.70 5.70
C MET A 151 0.26 2.90 5.77
N GLY A 152 1.40 3.55 5.58
CA GLY A 152 2.72 2.92 5.60
C GLY A 152 3.21 2.63 7.01
N GLY A 153 2.92 3.53 7.96
CA GLY A 153 3.39 3.43 9.35
C GLY A 153 2.56 2.55 10.27
N ASP A 154 1.26 2.42 10.00
CA ASP A 154 0.34 1.72 10.91
C ASP A 154 -0.42 0.58 10.23
N ILE A 155 -1.03 0.82 9.05
CA ILE A 155 -1.89 -0.18 8.40
C ILE A 155 -1.07 -1.31 7.76
N VAL A 156 -0.08 -1.00 6.93
CA VAL A 156 0.77 -2.02 6.28
C VAL A 156 1.49 -2.89 7.32
N PRO A 157 2.12 -2.33 8.38
CA PRO A 157 2.72 -3.14 9.45
C PRO A 157 1.72 -4.07 10.17
N ASP A 158 0.45 -3.71 10.33
CA ASP A 158 -0.57 -4.60 10.89
C ASP A 158 -0.77 -5.83 9.99
N PHE A 159 -0.87 -5.66 8.67
CA PHE A 159 -0.94 -6.79 7.73
C PHE A 159 0.34 -7.65 7.75
N VAL A 160 1.51 -7.02 7.77
CA VAL A 160 2.80 -7.71 7.85
C VAL A 160 2.90 -8.56 9.12
N SER A 161 2.53 -7.99 10.27
CA SER A 161 2.58 -8.69 11.57
C SER A 161 1.71 -9.95 11.61
N ARG A 162 0.67 -9.99 10.79
CA ARG A 162 -0.23 -11.15 10.66
C ARG A 162 0.20 -12.13 9.57
N GLY A 163 1.34 -11.88 8.91
CA GLY A 163 1.82 -12.69 7.78
C GLY A 163 0.90 -12.59 6.54
N ASN A 164 0.17 -11.49 6.39
CA ASN A 164 -0.88 -11.29 5.39
C ASN A 164 -0.53 -10.15 4.42
N ALA A 165 0.75 -10.00 4.10
CA ALA A 165 1.24 -8.95 3.20
C ALA A 165 2.18 -9.52 2.15
N ALA A 166 1.98 -9.12 0.89
CA ALA A 166 2.81 -9.43 -0.26
C ALA A 166 3.52 -8.18 -0.80
N VAL A 167 4.60 -8.37 -1.55
CA VAL A 167 5.32 -7.31 -2.24
C VAL A 167 5.23 -7.51 -3.75
N TYR A 168 4.99 -6.41 -4.45
CA TYR A 168 5.07 -6.32 -5.90
C TYR A 168 6.34 -5.54 -6.30
N ASP A 169 7.35 -6.24 -6.84
CA ASP A 169 8.57 -5.60 -7.33
C ASP A 169 8.31 -4.96 -8.71
N LEU A 170 8.42 -3.64 -8.79
CA LEU A 170 8.13 -2.85 -10.00
C LEU A 170 9.01 -3.26 -11.22
N ILE A 171 10.16 -3.90 -11.00
CA ILE A 171 11.00 -4.40 -12.10
C ILE A 171 10.26 -5.39 -13.01
N ARG A 172 9.20 -6.02 -12.51
CA ARG A 172 8.36 -6.97 -13.25
C ARG A 172 7.23 -6.31 -14.03
N ASN A 173 6.99 -5.00 -13.80
CA ASN A 173 5.89 -4.29 -14.41
C ASN A 173 6.20 -3.92 -15.85
N ASP A 174 5.40 -4.40 -16.77
CA ASP A 174 5.51 -4.06 -18.20
C ASP A 174 4.46 -3.01 -18.56
N VAL A 175 4.91 -1.81 -18.93
CA VAL A 175 4.03 -0.74 -19.36
C VAL A 175 3.99 -0.69 -20.88
N PRO A 176 2.86 -1.04 -21.53
CA PRO A 176 2.76 -1.03 -22.98
C PRO A 176 3.16 0.32 -23.60
N GLY A 177 4.10 0.31 -24.54
CA GLY A 177 4.61 1.50 -25.21
C GLY A 177 5.62 2.32 -24.39
N ALA A 178 6.12 1.80 -23.28
CA ALA A 178 7.32 2.31 -22.63
C ALA A 178 8.55 1.69 -23.33
N THR A 179 9.25 2.47 -24.14
CA THR A 179 10.55 2.13 -24.73
C THR A 179 11.64 2.90 -24.01
#